data_109080a4ddd785b66aef519b98123973
#
_entry.id   109080a4ddd785b66aef519b98123973
#
_cell.length_a   1.000
_cell.length_b   1.000
_cell.length_c   1.000
_cell.angle_alpha   90.00
_cell.angle_beta   90.00
_cell.angle_gamma   90.00
#
_symmetry.space_group_name_H-M   'P 1'
#
loop_
_entity.id
_entity.type
_entity.pdbx_description
1 polymer ?
#
loop_
_entity_poly.entity_id
_entity_poly.type
_entity_poly.pdbx_seq_one_letter_code
_entity_poly.pdbx_strand_id
1 'polypeptide(L)'
;MPKSKICLLDVNVWLALASGRHIHHHIAKDWFAQLGFAEAAFCRITQMSFLRLITNDHVMGGEAVSQPKAWTLYEDLARDERVTFVAEPGEVEAAWKRFTQGSFSGTNLWTDA
;
A
#
# COMPACT_ATOMS: atom_id res chain seq x y z
N MET A 1 -19.08 18.80 6.33
CA MET A 1 -17.76 18.43 5.82
C MET A 1 -17.59 16.94 5.80
N PRO A 2 -17.44 16.39 4.65
CA PRO A 2 -17.25 14.94 4.59
C PRO A 2 -15.93 14.56 5.22
N LYS A 3 -15.95 13.50 5.96
CA LYS A 3 -14.73 12.97 6.52
C LYS A 3 -13.90 12.35 5.43
N SER A 4 -12.61 12.54 5.49
CA SER A 4 -11.74 11.84 4.58
C SER A 4 -11.86 10.35 4.87
N LYS A 5 -11.92 9.57 3.82
CA LYS A 5 -12.03 8.13 3.93
C LYS A 5 -10.64 7.55 3.88
N ILE A 6 -10.08 7.29 5.05
CA ILE A 6 -8.74 6.74 5.14
C ILE A 6 -8.83 5.23 4.99
N CYS A 7 -8.11 4.69 4.03
CA CYS A 7 -8.03 3.26 3.81
C CYS A 7 -6.62 2.78 4.08
N LEU A 8 -6.50 1.82 4.99
CA LEU A 8 -5.22 1.18 5.26
C LEU A 8 -4.99 0.10 4.22
N LEU A 9 -4.04 0.33 3.31
CA LEU A 9 -3.80 -0.60 2.22
C LEU A 9 -3.02 -1.82 2.68
N ASP A 10 -3.40 -2.97 2.14
CA ASP A 10 -2.61 -4.19 2.32
C ASP A 10 -1.24 -3.97 1.68
N VAL A 11 -0.24 -4.63 2.24
CA VAL A 11 1.12 -4.53 1.75
C VAL A 11 1.23 -4.92 0.28
N ASN A 12 0.40 -5.87 -0.17
CA ASN A 12 0.45 -6.30 -1.57
C ASN A 12 0.06 -5.17 -2.53
N VAL A 13 -0.84 -4.28 -2.10
CA VAL A 13 -1.19 -3.12 -2.92
C VAL A 13 -0.01 -2.17 -3.01
N TRP A 14 0.68 -1.94 -1.89
CA TRP A 14 1.85 -1.09 -1.89
C TRP A 14 2.96 -1.65 -2.76
N LEU A 15 3.16 -2.99 -2.72
CA LEU A 15 4.15 -3.63 -3.58
C LEU A 15 3.80 -3.46 -5.05
N ALA A 16 2.52 -3.61 -5.38
CA ALA A 16 2.07 -3.45 -6.76
C ALA A 16 2.29 -2.03 -7.25
N LEU A 17 2.09 -1.05 -6.39
CA LEU A 17 2.33 0.36 -6.75
C LEU A 17 3.81 0.65 -6.95
N ALA A 18 4.66 0.05 -6.13
CA ALA A 18 6.09 0.34 -6.15
C ALA A 18 6.83 -0.37 -7.27
N SER A 19 6.36 -1.52 -7.71
CA SER A 19 7.05 -2.32 -8.71
C SER A 19 6.31 -2.27 -10.05
N GLY A 20 6.94 -1.64 -11.05
CA GLY A 20 6.32 -1.52 -12.37
C GLY A 20 6.13 -2.85 -13.08
N ARG A 21 6.83 -3.89 -12.62
CA ARG A 21 6.71 -5.22 -13.20
C ARG A 21 5.76 -6.13 -12.46
N HIS A 22 5.18 -5.63 -11.36
CA HIS A 22 4.20 -6.41 -10.61
C HIS A 22 3.00 -6.69 -11.51
N ILE A 23 2.48 -7.93 -11.42
CA ILE A 23 1.37 -8.35 -12.28
C ILE A 23 0.15 -7.45 -12.15
N HIS A 24 -0.06 -6.87 -10.97
CA HIS A 24 -1.20 -6.01 -10.71
C HIS A 24 -0.87 -4.52 -10.71
N HIS A 25 0.30 -4.16 -11.25
CA HIS A 25 0.76 -2.77 -11.20
C HIS A 25 -0.24 -1.79 -11.84
N HIS A 26 -0.71 -2.12 -13.03
CA HIS A 26 -1.60 -1.21 -13.75
C HIS A 26 -2.93 -1.02 -13.02
N ILE A 27 -3.47 -2.10 -12.48
CA ILE A 27 -4.75 -2.02 -11.76
C ILE A 27 -4.57 -1.17 -10.50
N ALA A 28 -3.49 -1.41 -9.79
CA ALA A 28 -3.20 -0.65 -8.56
C ALA A 28 -2.99 0.83 -8.89
N LYS A 29 -2.25 1.11 -9.92
CA LYS A 29 -1.97 2.48 -10.32
C LYS A 29 -3.25 3.22 -10.73
N ASP A 30 -4.10 2.57 -11.50
CA ASP A 30 -5.35 3.19 -11.93
C ASP A 30 -6.26 3.48 -10.75
N TRP A 31 -6.33 2.54 -9.81
CA TRP A 31 -7.12 2.75 -8.61
C TRP A 31 -6.55 3.89 -7.77
N PHE A 32 -5.24 3.88 -7.58
CA PHE A 32 -4.57 4.89 -6.76
C PHE A 32 -4.75 6.29 -7.34
N ALA A 33 -4.82 6.41 -8.66
CA ALA A 33 -5.00 7.69 -9.32
C ALA A 33 -6.33 8.35 -8.99
N GLN A 34 -7.30 7.57 -8.52
CA GLN A 34 -8.62 8.09 -8.18
C GLN A 34 -8.73 8.55 -6.74
N LEU A 35 -7.70 8.35 -5.95
CA LEU A 35 -7.74 8.71 -4.54
C LEU A 35 -7.57 10.21 -4.33
N GLY A 36 -8.19 10.68 -3.26
CA GLY A 36 -8.02 12.05 -2.83
C GLY A 36 -6.95 12.19 -1.77
N PHE A 37 -6.88 13.36 -1.20
CA PHE A 37 -5.87 13.70 -0.20
C PHE A 37 -5.95 12.75 0.98
N ALA A 38 -4.81 12.17 1.35
CA ALA A 38 -4.62 11.34 2.53
C ALA A 38 -5.59 10.16 2.64
N GLU A 39 -6.03 9.61 1.50
CA GLU A 39 -6.95 8.47 1.54
C GLU A 39 -6.25 7.12 1.66
N ALA A 40 -5.01 7.02 1.23
CA ALA A 40 -4.25 5.76 1.33
C ALA A 40 -3.33 5.85 2.53
N ALA A 41 -3.31 4.81 3.35
CA ALA A 41 -2.56 4.88 4.59
C ALA A 41 -1.60 3.71 4.77
N PHE A 42 -0.42 4.04 5.27
CA PHE A 42 0.48 3.07 5.88
C PHE A 42 0.26 3.07 7.39
N CYS A 43 0.49 1.95 8.02
CA CYS A 43 0.74 1.90 9.46
C CYS A 43 2.10 1.25 9.66
N ARG A 44 2.54 1.17 10.91
CA ARG A 44 3.87 0.61 11.19
C ARG A 44 4.03 -0.80 10.64
N ILE A 45 3.00 -1.62 10.79
CA ILE A 45 3.07 -3.01 10.33
C ILE A 45 3.20 -3.08 8.81
N THR A 46 2.39 -2.31 8.07
CA THR A 46 2.48 -2.35 6.61
C THR A 46 3.74 -1.69 6.10
N GLN A 47 4.24 -0.66 6.79
CA GLN A 47 5.53 -0.07 6.45
C GLN A 47 6.66 -1.10 6.56
N MET A 48 6.72 -1.79 7.70
CA MET A 48 7.77 -2.77 7.92
C MET A 48 7.65 -3.94 6.98
N SER A 49 6.42 -4.39 6.72
CA SER A 49 6.18 -5.50 5.80
C SER A 49 6.58 -5.12 4.39
N PHE A 50 6.27 -3.89 3.97
CA PHE A 50 6.66 -3.40 2.65
C PHE A 50 8.18 -3.46 2.48
N LEU A 51 8.90 -2.91 3.45
CA LEU A 51 10.37 -2.88 3.37
C LEU A 51 10.96 -4.28 3.36
N ARG A 52 10.39 -5.18 4.16
CA ARG A 52 10.88 -6.55 4.23
C ARG A 52 10.60 -7.32 2.94
N LEU A 53 9.39 -7.19 2.41
CA LEU A 53 9.00 -7.98 1.25
C LEU A 53 9.64 -7.48 -0.04
N ILE A 54 9.79 -6.19 -0.20
CA ILE A 54 10.35 -5.64 -1.44
C ILE A 54 11.85 -5.95 -1.57
N THR A 55 12.49 -6.31 -0.46
CA THR A 55 13.90 -6.73 -0.47
C THR A 55 14.07 -8.24 -0.51
N ASN A 56 12.99 -8.99 -0.57
CA ASN A 56 13.02 -10.45 -0.49
C ASN A 56 12.95 -11.07 -1.87
N ASP A 57 14.01 -11.81 -2.25
CA ASP A 57 14.09 -12.43 -3.56
C ASP A 57 13.00 -13.47 -3.83
N HIS A 58 12.59 -14.19 -2.79
CA HIS A 58 11.53 -15.20 -2.96
C HIS A 58 10.20 -14.56 -3.30
N VAL A 59 9.94 -13.39 -2.72
CA VAL A 59 8.68 -12.69 -2.95
C VAL A 59 8.70 -11.95 -4.29
N MET A 60 9.81 -11.26 -4.56
CA MET A 60 9.90 -10.35 -5.70
C MET A 60 10.50 -10.98 -6.94
N GLY A 61 10.92 -12.24 -6.86
CA GLY A 61 11.62 -12.86 -7.96
C GLY A 61 12.92 -12.13 -8.22
N GLY A 62 13.19 -11.76 -9.43
CA GLY A 62 14.37 -11.00 -9.76
C GLY A 62 14.26 -9.50 -9.51
N GLU A 63 13.13 -9.06 -8.96
CA GLU A 63 12.86 -7.63 -8.80
C GLU A 63 13.13 -7.11 -7.40
N ALA A 64 13.72 -7.91 -6.53
CA ALA A 64 14.04 -7.46 -5.17
C ALA A 64 15.05 -6.32 -5.22
N VAL A 65 14.91 -5.37 -4.30
CA VAL A 65 15.79 -4.21 -4.26
C VAL A 65 16.63 -4.22 -2.98
N SER A 66 17.66 -3.39 -2.95
CA SER A 66 18.50 -3.25 -1.77
C SER A 66 17.74 -2.51 -0.67
N GLN A 67 18.26 -2.60 0.56
CA GLN A 67 17.66 -1.87 1.69
C GLN A 67 17.60 -0.36 1.44
N PRO A 68 18.68 0.30 1.01
CA PRO A 68 18.58 1.73 0.74
C PRO A 68 17.55 2.07 -0.33
N LYS A 69 17.47 1.24 -1.37
CA LYS A 69 16.48 1.47 -2.42
C LYS A 69 15.06 1.28 -1.89
N ALA A 70 14.87 0.29 -1.02
CA ALA A 70 13.56 0.06 -0.42
C ALA A 70 13.08 1.29 0.35
N TRP A 71 13.97 1.89 1.13
CA TRP A 71 13.61 3.09 1.87
C TRP A 71 13.28 4.26 0.94
N THR A 72 14.03 4.39 -0.16
CA THR A 72 13.73 5.43 -1.14
C THR A 72 12.34 5.24 -1.74
N LEU A 73 12.01 4.01 -2.09
CA LEU A 73 10.69 3.72 -2.66
C LEU A 73 9.58 4.00 -1.64
N TYR A 74 9.80 3.59 -0.40
CA TYR A 74 8.82 3.88 0.65
C TYR A 74 8.63 5.38 0.82
N GLU A 75 9.73 6.13 0.88
CA GLU A 75 9.66 7.58 1.10
C GLU A 75 8.98 8.29 -0.07
N ASP A 76 9.21 7.81 -1.28
CA ASP A 76 8.53 8.37 -2.45
C ASP A 76 7.02 8.18 -2.35
N LEU A 77 6.59 7.00 -1.93
CA LEU A 77 5.17 6.75 -1.72
C LEU A 77 4.62 7.62 -0.59
N ALA A 78 5.36 7.71 0.49
CA ALA A 78 4.91 8.46 1.67
C ALA A 78 4.81 9.96 1.42
N ARG A 79 5.56 10.48 0.45
CA ARG A 79 5.51 11.90 0.11
C ARG A 79 4.32 12.28 -0.74
N ASP A 80 3.66 11.31 -1.35
CA ASP A 80 2.50 11.58 -2.18
C ASP A 80 1.38 12.13 -1.30
N GLU A 81 0.69 13.17 -1.77
CA GLU A 81 -0.36 13.81 -0.97
C GLU A 81 -1.54 12.89 -0.71
N ARG A 82 -1.68 11.82 -1.47
CA ARG A 82 -2.74 10.83 -1.28
C ARG A 82 -2.40 9.83 -0.18
N VAL A 83 -1.17 9.86 0.34
CA VAL A 83 -0.70 8.89 1.31
C VAL A 83 -0.53 9.54 2.68
N THR A 84 -0.96 8.83 3.71
CA THR A 84 -0.77 9.26 5.08
C THR A 84 -0.27 8.10 5.93
N PHE A 85 0.10 8.38 7.16
CA PHE A 85 0.54 7.36 8.11
C PHE A 85 -0.41 7.37 9.30
N VAL A 86 -0.94 6.20 9.63
CA VAL A 86 -1.87 6.06 10.75
C VAL A 86 -1.13 5.36 11.89
N ALA A 87 -0.99 6.05 13.01
CA ALA A 87 -0.21 5.56 14.12
C ALA A 87 -1.05 4.97 15.25
N GLU A 88 -2.25 5.49 15.45
CA GLU A 88 -3.07 5.08 16.58
C GLU A 88 -3.86 3.81 16.27
N PRO A 89 -3.88 2.85 17.21
CA PRO A 89 -4.53 1.56 16.94
C PRO A 89 -5.99 1.66 16.53
N GLY A 90 -6.74 2.58 17.13
CA GLY A 90 -8.16 2.75 16.77
C GLY A 90 -8.34 3.18 15.33
N GLU A 91 -7.48 4.07 14.87
CA GLU A 91 -7.53 4.52 13.48
C GLU A 91 -7.12 3.43 12.52
N VAL A 92 -6.13 2.61 12.92
CA VAL A 92 -5.69 1.49 12.10
C VAL A 92 -6.84 0.51 11.88
N GLU A 93 -7.53 0.17 12.95
CA GLU A 93 -8.65 -0.77 12.86
C GLU A 93 -9.75 -0.23 11.96
N ALA A 94 -10.11 1.02 12.14
CA ALA A 94 -11.17 1.64 11.35
C ALA A 94 -10.80 1.70 9.87
N ALA A 95 -9.57 2.05 9.58
CA ALA A 95 -9.10 2.15 8.20
C ALA A 95 -9.03 0.78 7.54
N TRP A 96 -8.56 -0.22 8.28
CA TRP A 96 -8.46 -1.59 7.77
C TRP A 96 -9.85 -2.15 7.46
N LYS A 97 -10.77 -1.91 8.37
CA LYS A 97 -12.14 -2.35 8.20
C LYS A 97 -12.77 -1.75 6.95
N ARG A 98 -12.52 -0.46 6.76
CA ARG A 98 -13.05 0.24 5.59
C ARG A 98 -12.49 -0.33 4.30
N PHE A 99 -11.19 -0.61 4.29
CA PHE A 99 -10.53 -1.17 3.12
C PHE A 99 -11.10 -2.55 2.79
N THR A 100 -11.26 -3.38 3.80
CA THR A 100 -11.70 -4.76 3.57
C THR A 100 -13.19 -4.88 3.26
N GLN A 101 -13.99 -3.86 3.56
CA GLN A 101 -15.43 -3.96 3.41
C GLN A 101 -15.97 -3.45 2.09
N GLY A 102 -15.30 -2.58 1.40
CA GLY A 102 -15.99 -1.99 0.30
C GLY A 102 -15.21 -1.48 -0.87
N SER A 103 -13.96 -1.26 -0.71
CA SER A 103 -13.20 -0.57 -1.73
C SER A 103 -12.92 -1.44 -2.94
N PHE A 104 -12.74 -2.71 -2.74
CA PHE A 104 -12.45 -3.63 -3.82
C PHE A 104 -13.35 -4.83 -3.73
N SER A 105 -14.17 -5.02 -4.75
CA SER A 105 -14.97 -6.22 -4.81
C SER A 105 -14.11 -7.43 -5.17
N GLY A 106 -13.00 -7.22 -5.77
CA GLY A 106 -12.13 -8.30 -6.16
C GLY A 106 -10.87 -8.36 -5.31
N THR A 107 -11.04 -8.28 -4.01
CA THR A 107 -9.89 -8.21 -3.11
C THR A 107 -9.01 -9.44 -3.14
N ASN A 108 -9.50 -10.55 -3.61
CA ASN A 108 -8.66 -11.73 -3.79
C ASN A 108 -7.47 -11.45 -4.68
N LEU A 109 -7.62 -10.47 -5.56
CA LEU A 109 -6.54 -10.00 -6.38
C LEU A 109 -5.31 -9.64 -5.54
N TRP A 110 -5.54 -9.16 -4.33
CA TRP A 110 -4.47 -8.66 -3.49
C TRP A 110 -3.99 -9.65 -2.45
N THR A 111 -4.83 -10.60 -2.11
CA THR A 111 -4.52 -11.53 -1.02
C THR A 111 -4.03 -12.88 -1.50
N ASP A 112 -4.35 -13.25 -2.71
CA ASP A 112 -4.00 -14.56 -3.24
C ASP A 112 -2.76 -14.55 -4.11
N ALA A 113 -2.06 -13.47 -4.08
CA ALA A 113 -0.88 -13.35 -4.91
C ALA A 113 0.21 -14.35 -4.54
#